data_f456e929519ce983270af2f272d7b9b8
#
_entry.id   f456e929519ce983270af2f272d7b9b8
#
_cell.length_a   1.000
_cell.length_b   1.000
_cell.length_c   1.000
_cell.angle_alpha   90.00
_cell.angle_beta   90.00
_cell.angle_gamma   90.00
#
_symmetry.space_group_name_H-M   'P 1'
#
loop_
_entity.id
_entity.type
_entity.pdbx_description
1 polymer ?
#
loop_
_entity_poly.entity_id
_entity_poly.type
_entity_poly.pdbx_seq_one_letter_code
_entity_poly.pdbx_strand_id
1 'polypeptide(L)'
;MLRELELTYRVEEGREAPLLVWRLDRPALAISSGPLGGGIGVRHWVVNATVPMSYRRDDPDAHLGELAERLGLRGPGVGLLTGVDVAEVVTADDHGVRIWATVGLGAPIWAADVSAPPPESATAPDPRATVHPAGPAGPGSTAVRHVGTVNIVALLPERLGDAALVNAVATITEAKAQALRELGLPATGTATDAVTVLCPPDGPAEPYGGPRSRWGAPLARAACRAVREGGARPTVPWSQR
;
A
#
# COMPACT_ATOMS: atom_id res chain seq x y z
N MET A 1 -0.34 -22.23 -3.13
CA MET A 1 -0.74 -21.21 -2.14
C MET A 1 -1.34 -19.97 -2.80
N LEU A 2 -0.84 -19.49 -3.91
CA LEU A 2 -1.39 -18.37 -4.66
C LEU A 2 -1.90 -18.89 -6.00
N ARG A 3 -3.18 -18.62 -6.34
CA ARG A 3 -3.61 -18.60 -7.73
C ARG A 3 -2.88 -17.46 -8.45
N GLU A 4 -2.96 -17.43 -9.75
CA GLU A 4 -2.43 -16.35 -10.56
C GLU A 4 -2.99 -14.99 -10.10
N LEU A 5 -2.13 -13.95 -10.10
CA LEU A 5 -2.57 -12.58 -9.89
C LEU A 5 -3.53 -12.18 -11.00
N GLU A 6 -4.72 -11.73 -10.63
CA GLU A 6 -5.76 -11.31 -11.56
C GLU A 6 -5.80 -9.77 -11.64
N LEU A 7 -5.65 -9.22 -12.84
CA LEU A 7 -5.98 -7.83 -13.13
C LEU A 7 -7.41 -7.79 -13.67
N THR A 8 -8.29 -7.09 -13.00
CA THR A 8 -9.68 -6.90 -13.41
C THR A 8 -10.08 -5.43 -13.32
N TYR A 9 -11.28 -5.09 -13.82
CA TYR A 9 -11.72 -3.71 -13.93
C TYR A 9 -13.13 -3.54 -13.36
N ARG A 10 -13.40 -2.36 -12.85
CA ARG A 10 -14.75 -1.91 -12.46
C ARG A 10 -15.02 -0.52 -12.99
N VAL A 11 -16.28 -0.13 -13.04
CA VAL A 11 -16.64 1.26 -13.36
C VAL A 11 -16.64 2.07 -12.07
N GLU A 12 -15.86 3.13 -12.05
CA GLU A 12 -15.78 4.12 -10.97
C GLU A 12 -15.85 5.51 -11.58
N GLU A 13 -16.76 6.36 -11.14
CA GLU A 13 -17.00 7.70 -11.72
C GLU A 13 -17.09 7.71 -13.26
N GLY A 14 -17.73 6.68 -13.86
CA GLY A 14 -17.90 6.55 -15.31
C GLY A 14 -16.66 6.11 -16.09
N ARG A 15 -15.59 5.67 -15.41
CA ARG A 15 -14.35 5.15 -16.00
C ARG A 15 -14.05 3.73 -15.53
N GLU A 16 -13.33 2.99 -16.36
CA GLU A 16 -12.81 1.67 -15.97
C GLU A 16 -11.65 1.84 -15.01
N ALA A 17 -11.83 1.46 -13.75
CA ALA A 17 -10.82 1.49 -12.71
C ALA A 17 -10.24 0.08 -12.47
N PRO A 18 -8.92 -0.12 -12.60
CA PRO A 18 -8.30 -1.42 -12.41
C PRO A 18 -8.23 -1.84 -10.95
N LEU A 19 -8.27 -3.16 -10.74
CA LEU A 19 -8.03 -3.82 -9.46
C LEU A 19 -7.08 -4.99 -9.66
N LEU A 20 -6.17 -5.18 -8.72
CA LEU A 20 -5.42 -6.41 -8.57
C LEU A 20 -6.08 -7.29 -7.52
N VAL A 21 -6.26 -8.56 -7.84
CA VAL A 21 -6.87 -9.54 -6.95
C VAL A 21 -5.94 -10.75 -6.81
N TRP A 22 -5.53 -11.03 -5.58
CA TRP A 22 -4.83 -12.26 -5.22
C TRP A 22 -5.83 -13.22 -4.58
N ARG A 23 -6.26 -14.24 -5.32
CA ARG A 23 -7.06 -15.34 -4.79
C ARG A 23 -6.13 -16.42 -4.27
N LEU A 24 -6.26 -16.79 -3.01
CA LEU A 24 -5.43 -17.82 -2.40
C LEU A 24 -6.13 -19.18 -2.53
N ASP A 25 -5.41 -20.19 -3.04
CA ASP A 25 -5.94 -21.59 -3.10
C ASP A 25 -6.14 -22.18 -1.72
N ARG A 26 -5.32 -21.75 -0.76
CA ARG A 26 -5.41 -22.07 0.66
C ARG A 26 -5.23 -20.77 1.45
N PRO A 27 -5.90 -20.64 2.59
CA PRO A 27 -5.71 -19.49 3.45
C PRO A 27 -4.23 -19.27 3.78
N ALA A 28 -3.82 -18.01 3.92
CA ALA A 28 -2.49 -17.63 4.36
C ALA A 28 -2.56 -16.93 5.71
N LEU A 29 -1.56 -17.13 6.56
CA LEU A 29 -1.31 -16.22 7.67
C LEU A 29 -0.77 -14.91 7.11
N ALA A 30 -1.36 -13.81 7.52
CA ALA A 30 -1.02 -12.48 7.02
C ALA A 30 -0.82 -11.48 8.15
N ILE A 31 0.03 -10.48 7.89
CA ILE A 31 0.02 -9.20 8.58
C ILE A 31 -0.18 -8.09 7.56
N SER A 32 -1.04 -7.12 7.85
CA SER A 32 -1.30 -6.00 6.95
C SER A 32 -1.54 -4.70 7.69
N SER A 33 -1.13 -3.59 7.07
CA SER A 33 -1.52 -2.22 7.45
C SER A 33 -2.66 -1.67 6.57
N GLY A 34 -3.28 -2.49 5.73
CA GLY A 34 -4.40 -2.09 4.88
C GLY A 34 -5.65 -1.73 5.69
N PRO A 35 -6.51 -0.82 5.16
CA PRO A 35 -7.73 -0.37 5.84
C PRO A 35 -8.74 -1.50 6.06
N LEU A 36 -8.85 -2.46 5.15
CA LEU A 36 -9.66 -3.66 5.36
C LEU A 36 -8.76 -4.85 5.70
N GLY A 37 -9.07 -5.56 6.77
CA GLY A 37 -8.36 -6.77 7.19
C GLY A 37 -6.93 -6.52 7.69
N GLY A 38 -6.67 -5.34 8.23
CA GLY A 38 -5.42 -5.00 8.90
C GLY A 38 -5.13 -5.87 10.12
N GLY A 39 -3.88 -5.80 10.62
CA GLY A 39 -3.40 -6.65 11.72
C GLY A 39 -2.99 -8.05 11.28
N ILE A 40 -2.78 -8.95 12.26
CA ILE A 40 -2.39 -10.35 12.03
C ILE A 40 -3.65 -11.23 11.98
N GLY A 41 -3.68 -12.16 11.02
CA GLY A 41 -4.77 -13.14 10.92
C GLY A 41 -4.74 -13.93 9.63
N VAL A 42 -5.60 -14.94 9.56
CA VAL A 42 -5.75 -15.77 8.36
C VAL A 42 -6.55 -15.00 7.30
N ARG A 43 -6.08 -15.02 6.06
CA ARG A 43 -6.70 -14.34 4.93
C ARG A 43 -6.86 -15.28 3.74
N HIS A 44 -7.92 -15.08 2.97
CA HIS A 44 -8.28 -15.89 1.80
C HIS A 44 -8.03 -15.16 0.49
N TRP A 45 -7.87 -13.85 0.55
CA TRP A 45 -7.64 -13.00 -0.62
C TRP A 45 -7.01 -11.67 -0.23
N VAL A 46 -6.41 -11.01 -1.22
CA VAL A 46 -5.98 -9.61 -1.14
C VAL A 46 -6.54 -8.87 -2.34
N VAL A 47 -6.96 -7.62 -2.17
CA VAL A 47 -7.35 -6.69 -3.23
C VAL A 47 -6.53 -5.42 -3.10
N ASN A 48 -6.01 -4.91 -4.21
CA ASN A 48 -5.47 -3.56 -4.31
C ASN A 48 -6.22 -2.81 -5.40
N ALA A 49 -6.98 -1.79 -5.04
CA ALA A 49 -7.90 -1.12 -5.94
C ALA A 49 -7.44 0.32 -6.24
N THR A 50 -7.39 0.65 -7.53
CA THR A 50 -7.23 2.04 -7.96
C THR A 50 -8.48 2.85 -7.61
N VAL A 51 -8.29 4.05 -7.07
CA VAL A 51 -9.34 5.03 -6.82
C VAL A 51 -8.97 6.37 -7.46
N PRO A 52 -9.97 7.20 -7.85
CA PRO A 52 -9.71 8.52 -8.41
C PRO A 52 -9.09 9.46 -7.36
N MET A 53 -8.40 10.50 -7.82
CA MET A 53 -7.86 11.56 -6.93
C MET A 53 -8.94 12.34 -6.20
N SER A 54 -10.18 12.27 -6.69
CA SER A 54 -11.39 12.83 -6.07
C SER A 54 -11.92 11.99 -4.90
N TYR A 55 -11.36 10.79 -4.67
CA TYR A 55 -11.81 9.89 -3.62
C TYR A 55 -11.88 10.61 -2.26
N ARG A 56 -13.05 10.55 -1.61
CA ARG A 56 -13.36 11.28 -0.38
C ARG A 56 -14.13 10.46 0.65
N ARG A 57 -14.30 9.14 0.39
CA ARG A 57 -14.99 8.28 1.36
C ARG A 57 -14.17 8.21 2.65
N ASP A 58 -14.83 8.37 3.76
CA ASP A 58 -14.30 8.23 5.12
C ASP A 58 -14.44 6.81 5.69
N ASP A 59 -15.05 5.90 4.89
CA ASP A 59 -15.25 4.47 5.15
C ASP A 59 -14.52 3.57 4.13
N PRO A 60 -13.19 3.66 3.98
CA PRO A 60 -12.45 2.90 2.98
C PRO A 60 -12.53 1.38 3.16
N ASP A 61 -12.69 0.91 4.37
CA ASP A 61 -12.90 -0.49 4.72
C ASP A 61 -14.26 -1.00 4.22
N ALA A 62 -15.33 -0.23 4.42
CA ALA A 62 -16.66 -0.57 3.90
C ALA A 62 -16.64 -0.61 2.36
N HIS A 63 -16.02 0.38 1.71
CA HIS A 63 -15.87 0.40 0.26
C HIS A 63 -15.13 -0.85 -0.27
N LEU A 64 -14.03 -1.23 0.37
CA LEU A 64 -13.28 -2.45 0.01
C LEU A 64 -14.09 -3.72 0.25
N GLY A 65 -14.94 -3.74 1.28
CA GLY A 65 -15.91 -4.81 1.53
C GLY A 65 -16.91 -4.96 0.38
N GLU A 66 -17.50 -3.85 -0.06
CA GLU A 66 -18.40 -3.83 -1.23
C GLU A 66 -17.74 -4.36 -2.50
N LEU A 67 -16.46 -3.98 -2.73
CA LEU A 67 -15.69 -4.49 -3.87
C LEU A 67 -15.45 -5.99 -3.76
N ALA A 68 -15.08 -6.47 -2.58
CA ALA A 68 -14.87 -7.90 -2.34
C ALA A 68 -16.15 -8.72 -2.59
N GLU A 69 -17.30 -8.23 -2.16
CA GLU A 69 -18.60 -8.87 -2.41
C GLU A 69 -18.92 -8.94 -3.91
N ARG A 70 -18.75 -7.84 -4.65
CA ARG A 70 -18.94 -7.78 -6.11
C ARG A 70 -18.03 -8.74 -6.87
N LEU A 71 -16.79 -8.95 -6.37
CA LEU A 71 -15.83 -9.91 -6.92
C LEU A 71 -16.10 -11.35 -6.49
N GLY A 72 -17.14 -11.60 -5.67
CA GLY A 72 -17.46 -12.91 -5.14
C GLY A 72 -16.39 -13.48 -4.19
N LEU A 73 -15.59 -12.61 -3.57
CA LEU A 73 -14.58 -13.01 -2.60
C LEU A 73 -15.24 -13.42 -1.28
N ARG A 74 -14.80 -14.52 -0.71
CA ARG A 74 -15.40 -15.08 0.50
C ARG A 74 -14.38 -15.22 1.62
N GLY A 75 -14.84 -15.10 2.87
CA GLY A 75 -14.01 -15.16 4.06
C GLY A 75 -13.19 -13.87 4.27
N PRO A 76 -12.40 -13.83 5.35
CA PRO A 76 -11.58 -12.66 5.65
C PRO A 76 -10.46 -12.46 4.61
N GLY A 77 -10.26 -11.22 4.21
CA GLY A 77 -9.23 -10.81 3.25
C GLY A 77 -8.57 -9.50 3.64
N VAL A 78 -7.71 -9.01 2.77
CA VAL A 78 -7.06 -7.70 2.90
C VAL A 78 -7.48 -6.81 1.74
N GLY A 79 -7.80 -5.55 2.03
CA GLY A 79 -8.08 -4.54 1.02
C GLY A 79 -7.14 -3.35 1.14
N LEU A 80 -6.62 -2.92 -0.01
CA LEU A 80 -5.73 -1.77 -0.19
C LEU A 80 -6.34 -0.83 -1.23
N LEU A 81 -6.10 0.47 -1.08
CA LEU A 81 -6.49 1.51 -2.03
C LEU A 81 -5.26 2.29 -2.50
N THR A 82 -5.30 2.76 -3.73
CA THR A 82 -4.25 3.63 -4.28
C THR A 82 -4.80 4.53 -5.39
N GLY A 83 -4.24 5.72 -5.54
CA GLY A 83 -4.51 6.57 -6.71
C GLY A 83 -3.65 6.21 -7.93
N VAL A 84 -2.73 5.25 -7.82
CA VAL A 84 -1.90 4.76 -8.91
C VAL A 84 -2.69 3.76 -9.75
N ASP A 85 -2.38 3.68 -11.04
CA ASP A 85 -2.87 2.61 -11.89
C ASP A 85 -2.25 1.28 -11.46
N VAL A 86 -3.04 0.40 -10.86
CA VAL A 86 -2.54 -0.89 -10.36
C VAL A 86 -2.14 -1.86 -11.49
N ALA A 87 -2.53 -1.58 -12.75
CA ALA A 87 -2.04 -2.34 -13.90
C ALA A 87 -0.52 -2.20 -14.09
N GLU A 88 0.09 -1.15 -13.52
CA GLU A 88 1.55 -0.93 -13.54
C GLU A 88 2.29 -1.60 -12.38
N VAL A 89 1.68 -2.57 -11.73
CA VAL A 89 2.33 -3.34 -10.65
C VAL A 89 3.70 -3.88 -11.09
N VAL A 90 4.68 -3.73 -10.21
CA VAL A 90 6.01 -4.32 -10.37
C VAL A 90 6.10 -5.58 -9.55
N THR A 91 6.64 -6.64 -10.16
CA THR A 91 6.89 -7.93 -9.48
C THR A 91 8.38 -8.16 -9.35
N ALA A 92 8.83 -8.56 -8.17
CA ALA A 92 10.22 -8.94 -7.91
C ALA A 92 10.28 -10.23 -7.09
N ASP A 93 11.13 -11.16 -7.52
CA ASP A 93 11.36 -12.44 -6.84
C ASP A 93 12.79 -12.53 -6.31
N ASP A 94 12.96 -13.09 -5.09
CA ASP A 94 14.27 -13.38 -4.52
C ASP A 94 14.18 -14.62 -3.62
N HIS A 95 14.88 -15.72 -3.98
CA HIS A 95 14.96 -16.96 -3.18
C HIS A 95 13.59 -17.49 -2.71
N GLY A 96 12.56 -17.43 -3.56
CA GLY A 96 11.21 -17.91 -3.22
C GLY A 96 10.32 -16.88 -2.54
N VAL A 97 10.85 -15.73 -2.14
CA VAL A 97 10.03 -14.56 -1.76
C VAL A 97 9.57 -13.84 -3.01
N ARG A 98 8.30 -13.49 -3.08
CA ARG A 98 7.72 -12.69 -4.17
C ARG A 98 7.10 -11.41 -3.64
N ILE A 99 7.38 -10.32 -4.32
CA ILE A 99 6.86 -8.98 -4.05
C ILE A 99 6.04 -8.50 -5.24
N TRP A 100 4.91 -7.87 -4.94
CA TRP A 100 4.16 -7.02 -5.87
C TRP A 100 4.08 -5.63 -5.26
N ALA A 101 4.49 -4.62 -6.01
CA ALA A 101 4.46 -3.23 -5.56
C ALA A 101 3.76 -2.35 -6.60
N THR A 102 2.80 -1.56 -6.14
CA THR A 102 2.28 -0.40 -6.88
C THR A 102 2.89 0.84 -6.27
N VAL A 103 3.56 1.65 -7.10
CA VAL A 103 4.46 2.69 -6.62
C VAL A 103 4.07 4.04 -7.19
N GLY A 104 3.56 4.93 -6.34
CA GLY A 104 3.27 6.31 -6.65
C GLY A 104 4.10 7.26 -5.80
N LEU A 105 5.09 7.91 -6.38
CA LEU A 105 6.02 8.81 -5.70
C LEU A 105 5.80 10.29 -6.07
N GLY A 106 4.60 10.66 -6.49
CA GLY A 106 4.28 12.05 -6.83
C GLY A 106 4.22 13.00 -5.62
N ALA A 107 4.04 12.47 -4.42
CA ALA A 107 4.03 13.24 -3.16
C ALA A 107 4.83 12.51 -2.06
N PRO A 108 6.16 12.36 -2.23
CA PRO A 108 7.00 11.70 -1.23
C PRO A 108 7.19 12.61 -0.02
N ILE A 109 7.23 12.03 1.18
CA ILE A 109 7.36 12.75 2.45
C ILE A 109 8.43 12.12 3.35
N TRP A 110 8.99 12.92 4.25
CA TRP A 110 9.69 12.42 5.42
C TRP A 110 8.68 11.99 6.50
N ALA A 111 8.87 10.84 7.11
CA ALA A 111 7.98 10.35 8.16
C ALA A 111 7.94 11.27 9.40
N ALA A 112 9.02 12.01 9.66
CA ALA A 112 9.15 12.95 10.78
C ALA A 112 9.21 14.41 10.30
N ASP A 113 8.43 14.76 9.29
CA ASP A 113 8.36 16.13 8.79
C ASP A 113 7.62 17.03 9.79
N VAL A 114 8.34 17.98 10.37
CA VAL A 114 7.80 18.94 11.36
C VAL A 114 6.97 20.05 10.72
N SER A 115 7.03 20.20 9.40
CA SER A 115 6.22 21.18 8.66
C SER A 115 4.83 20.67 8.30
N ALA A 116 4.58 19.37 8.50
CA ALA A 116 3.24 18.81 8.31
C ALA A 116 2.27 19.39 9.35
N PRO A 117 1.11 19.95 8.95
CA PRO A 117 0.12 20.40 9.91
C PRO A 117 -0.32 19.20 10.76
N PRO A 118 -0.59 19.40 12.07
CA PRO A 118 -1.16 18.36 12.89
C PRO A 118 -2.48 17.89 12.24
N PRO A 119 -2.85 16.59 12.37
CA PRO A 119 -4.13 16.12 11.87
C PRO A 119 -5.23 17.00 12.49
N GLU A 120 -6.11 17.54 11.65
CA GLU A 120 -7.25 18.29 12.13
C GLU A 120 -8.01 17.39 13.11
N SER A 121 -7.90 17.72 14.39
CA SER A 121 -8.70 17.10 15.43
C SER A 121 -10.16 17.28 15.01
N ALA A 122 -10.94 16.21 14.95
CA ALA A 122 -12.37 16.24 14.68
C ALA A 122 -13.14 16.88 15.86
N THR A 123 -12.73 18.05 16.28
CA THR A 123 -13.46 18.93 17.18
C THR A 123 -14.34 19.82 16.31
N ALA A 124 -15.64 19.77 16.60
CA ALA A 124 -16.64 20.63 15.99
C ALA A 124 -16.14 22.09 15.92
N PRO A 125 -16.40 22.83 14.84
CA PRO A 125 -15.93 24.20 14.68
C PRO A 125 -16.45 25.03 15.84
N ASP A 126 -15.55 25.71 16.56
CA ASP A 126 -15.91 26.69 17.58
C ASP A 126 -16.69 27.82 16.88
N PRO A 127 -17.97 28.04 17.20
CA PRO A 127 -18.77 29.08 16.57
C PRO A 127 -18.29 30.51 16.89
N ARG A 128 -17.23 30.66 17.66
CA ARG A 128 -16.63 31.95 18.06
C ARG A 128 -15.29 32.22 17.40
N ALA A 129 -14.79 31.31 16.55
CA ALA A 129 -13.55 31.54 15.81
C ALA A 129 -13.76 32.68 14.79
N THR A 130 -13.20 33.84 15.07
CA THR A 130 -13.14 34.96 14.12
C THR A 130 -12.29 34.52 12.93
N VAL A 131 -12.93 34.43 11.78
CA VAL A 131 -12.25 34.17 10.49
C VAL A 131 -11.35 35.36 10.19
N HIS A 132 -10.05 35.23 10.38
CA HIS A 132 -9.10 36.16 9.78
C HIS A 132 -9.08 35.88 8.26
N PRO A 133 -9.29 36.89 7.42
CA PRO A 133 -9.21 36.71 5.98
C PRO A 133 -7.80 36.26 5.60
N ALA A 134 -7.69 35.13 4.95
CA ALA A 134 -6.45 34.68 4.34
C ALA A 134 -5.96 35.75 3.38
N GLY A 135 -4.69 36.14 3.48
CA GLY A 135 -4.06 37.07 2.56
C GLY A 135 -4.19 36.58 1.11
N PRO A 136 -4.10 37.48 0.12
CA PRO A 136 -4.37 37.14 -1.28
C PRO A 136 -3.41 36.02 -1.76
N ALA A 137 -3.99 34.90 -2.15
CA ALA A 137 -3.28 33.86 -2.85
C ALA A 137 -2.73 34.42 -4.16
N GLY A 138 -1.42 34.32 -4.38
CA GLY A 138 -0.79 34.73 -5.62
C GLY A 138 -1.39 33.98 -6.82
N PRO A 139 -1.52 34.63 -7.99
CA PRO A 139 -2.14 34.03 -9.16
C PRO A 139 -1.25 32.91 -9.74
N GLY A 140 -1.80 31.70 -9.87
CA GLY A 140 -1.33 30.69 -10.80
C GLY A 140 -0.41 29.60 -10.27
N SER A 141 -0.87 28.82 -9.29
CA SER A 141 -0.43 27.43 -9.20
C SER A 141 -1.66 26.52 -9.23
N THR A 142 -1.99 26.02 -10.41
CA THR A 142 -2.73 24.77 -10.53
C THR A 142 -1.79 23.68 -9.99
N ALA A 143 -1.74 23.53 -8.69
CA ALA A 143 -0.97 22.46 -8.04
C ALA A 143 -1.55 21.14 -8.57
N VAL A 144 -0.83 20.53 -9.51
CA VAL A 144 -1.08 19.16 -9.94
C VAL A 144 -1.05 18.33 -8.67
N ARG A 145 -2.19 17.79 -8.25
CA ARG A 145 -2.25 16.90 -7.09
C ARG A 145 -1.50 15.63 -7.46
N HIS A 146 -0.30 15.49 -6.93
CA HIS A 146 0.53 14.32 -7.14
C HIS A 146 -0.01 13.12 -6.37
N VAL A 147 0.04 11.95 -6.99
CA VAL A 147 -0.29 10.67 -6.33
C VAL A 147 0.88 10.24 -5.47
N GLY A 148 0.61 9.91 -4.22
CA GLY A 148 1.61 9.41 -3.30
C GLY A 148 1.07 8.23 -2.52
N THR A 149 1.29 7.00 -3.01
CA THR A 149 0.99 5.74 -2.29
C THR A 149 1.90 4.64 -2.80
N VAL A 150 2.53 3.93 -1.87
CA VAL A 150 3.26 2.69 -2.16
C VAL A 150 2.57 1.54 -1.45
N ASN A 151 1.88 0.67 -2.20
CA ASN A 151 1.32 -0.56 -1.66
C ASN A 151 2.20 -1.75 -2.03
N ILE A 152 2.58 -2.53 -1.02
CA ILE A 152 3.45 -3.71 -1.18
C ILE A 152 2.74 -4.94 -0.65
N VAL A 153 2.61 -5.96 -1.50
CA VAL A 153 2.16 -7.30 -1.12
C VAL A 153 3.34 -8.24 -1.24
N ALA A 154 3.66 -8.96 -0.17
CA ALA A 154 4.75 -9.91 -0.09
C ALA A 154 4.24 -11.33 0.17
N LEU A 155 4.78 -12.31 -0.51
CA LEU A 155 4.53 -13.73 -0.29
C LEU A 155 5.82 -14.43 0.07
N LEU A 156 5.82 -15.10 1.22
CA LEU A 156 6.92 -15.91 1.71
C LEU A 156 6.60 -17.41 1.60
N PRO A 157 7.59 -18.26 1.33
CA PRO A 157 7.37 -19.70 1.16
C PRO A 157 7.20 -20.46 2.46
N GLU A 158 7.64 -19.91 3.60
CA GLU A 158 7.57 -20.52 4.90
C GLU A 158 6.86 -19.62 5.92
N ARG A 159 6.28 -20.25 6.94
CA ARG A 159 5.58 -19.57 8.02
C ARG A 159 6.53 -18.69 8.82
N LEU A 160 6.09 -17.48 9.13
CA LEU A 160 6.73 -16.62 10.13
C LEU A 160 5.91 -16.62 11.42
N GLY A 161 6.59 -16.54 12.56
CA GLY A 161 5.94 -16.26 13.84
C GLY A 161 5.46 -14.81 13.91
N ASP A 162 4.55 -14.48 14.83
CA ASP A 162 3.93 -13.15 14.91
C ASP A 162 4.96 -12.03 15.07
N ALA A 163 5.97 -12.21 15.92
CA ALA A 163 7.06 -11.24 16.06
C ALA A 163 7.88 -11.09 14.77
N ALA A 164 8.09 -12.19 14.02
CA ALA A 164 8.79 -12.17 12.76
C ALA A 164 7.95 -11.48 11.65
N LEU A 165 6.61 -11.60 11.66
CA LEU A 165 5.71 -10.87 10.78
C LEU A 165 5.79 -9.37 11.01
N VAL A 166 5.76 -8.92 12.27
CA VAL A 166 5.96 -7.50 12.62
C VAL A 166 7.31 -7.00 12.13
N ASN A 167 8.36 -7.79 12.33
CA ASN A 167 9.72 -7.44 11.90
C ASN A 167 9.85 -7.44 10.37
N ALA A 168 9.13 -8.32 9.66
CA ALA A 168 9.09 -8.33 8.19
C ALA A 168 8.46 -7.05 7.62
N VAL A 169 7.41 -6.50 8.25
CA VAL A 169 6.84 -5.20 7.87
C VAL A 169 7.88 -4.08 8.04
N ALA A 170 8.61 -4.06 9.16
CA ALA A 170 9.70 -3.11 9.38
C ALA A 170 10.78 -3.25 8.29
N THR A 171 11.21 -4.49 7.99
CA THR A 171 12.20 -4.80 6.95
C THR A 171 11.78 -4.27 5.57
N ILE A 172 10.52 -4.47 5.17
CA ILE A 172 9.98 -3.93 3.91
C ILE A 172 9.98 -2.40 3.94
N THR A 173 9.61 -1.78 5.06
CA THR A 173 9.57 -0.32 5.21
C THR A 173 10.97 0.29 5.10
N GLU A 174 11.98 -0.32 5.74
CA GLU A 174 13.38 0.07 5.60
C GLU A 174 13.87 -0.07 4.16
N ALA A 175 13.57 -1.20 3.50
CA ALA A 175 13.92 -1.46 2.12
C ALA A 175 13.26 -0.45 1.15
N LYS A 176 12.00 -0.06 1.40
CA LYS A 176 11.31 1.00 0.68
C LYS A 176 12.03 2.35 0.85
N ALA A 177 12.35 2.73 2.09
CA ALA A 177 13.07 3.97 2.36
C ALA A 177 14.46 4.00 1.70
N GLN A 178 15.16 2.87 1.69
CA GLN A 178 16.41 2.71 0.95
C GLN A 178 16.21 2.93 -0.56
N ALA A 179 15.18 2.32 -1.16
CA ALA A 179 14.87 2.47 -2.58
C ALA A 179 14.59 3.92 -2.97
N LEU A 180 13.85 4.66 -2.14
CA LEU A 180 13.60 6.10 -2.36
C LEU A 180 14.91 6.90 -2.32
N ARG A 181 15.77 6.60 -1.37
CA ARG A 181 17.09 7.24 -1.28
C ARG A 181 17.97 6.93 -2.51
N GLU A 182 17.96 5.69 -3.00
CA GLU A 182 18.70 5.29 -4.20
C GLU A 182 18.15 5.96 -5.48
N LEU A 183 16.85 6.31 -5.48
CA LEU A 183 16.23 7.14 -6.54
C LEU A 183 16.53 8.64 -6.40
N GLY A 184 17.29 9.05 -5.38
CA GLY A 184 17.61 10.46 -5.12
C GLY A 184 16.45 11.25 -4.51
N LEU A 185 15.42 10.60 -3.99
CA LEU A 185 14.29 11.26 -3.35
C LEU A 185 14.56 11.51 -1.86
N PRO A 186 14.44 12.76 -1.37
CA PRO A 186 14.60 13.10 0.03
C PRO A 186 13.32 12.77 0.82
N ALA A 187 13.03 11.48 0.98
CA ALA A 187 11.80 11.00 1.60
C ALA A 187 11.97 9.58 2.16
N THR A 188 11.06 9.15 3.02
CA THR A 188 10.99 7.78 3.55
C THR A 188 9.80 6.99 3.04
N GLY A 189 8.83 7.66 2.41
CA GLY A 189 7.60 7.05 1.91
C GLY A 189 6.62 8.10 1.40
N THR A 190 5.34 7.76 1.44
CA THR A 190 4.23 8.67 1.21
C THR A 190 3.24 8.59 2.38
N ALA A 191 2.22 9.43 2.39
CA ALA A 191 1.30 9.53 3.53
C ALA A 191 0.43 8.27 3.78
N THR A 192 0.25 7.43 2.76
CA THR A 192 -0.75 6.34 2.77
C THR A 192 -0.18 4.97 2.37
N ASP A 193 1.13 4.78 2.54
CA ASP A 193 1.78 3.51 2.20
C ASP A 193 1.21 2.35 3.02
N ALA A 194 1.05 1.20 2.36
CA ALA A 194 0.59 -0.01 3.01
C ALA A 194 1.44 -1.24 2.66
N VAL A 195 1.57 -2.13 3.63
CA VAL A 195 2.31 -3.38 3.50
C VAL A 195 1.42 -4.54 3.91
N THR A 196 1.43 -5.60 3.10
CA THR A 196 0.81 -6.89 3.40
C THR A 196 1.86 -7.98 3.22
N VAL A 197 2.07 -8.80 4.25
CA VAL A 197 2.95 -9.96 4.21
C VAL A 197 2.12 -11.22 4.38
N LEU A 198 2.28 -12.18 3.48
CA LEU A 198 1.57 -13.46 3.44
C LEU A 198 2.58 -14.60 3.59
N CYS A 199 2.24 -15.60 4.41
CA CYS A 199 3.01 -16.83 4.53
C CYS A 199 2.09 -18.03 4.81
N PRO A 200 2.57 -19.29 4.71
CA PRO A 200 1.79 -20.46 5.14
C PRO A 200 1.27 -20.30 6.58
N PRO A 201 0.02 -20.70 6.86
CA PRO A 201 -0.53 -20.64 8.22
C PRO A 201 0.00 -21.75 9.12
N ASP A 202 0.48 -22.84 8.52
CA ASP A 202 0.90 -24.07 9.20
C ASP A 202 2.39 -24.33 9.03
N GLY A 203 2.94 -25.21 9.88
CA GLY A 203 4.34 -25.61 9.87
C GLY A 203 5.18 -24.88 10.93
N PRO A 204 6.47 -25.25 11.03
CA PRO A 204 7.41 -24.58 11.90
C PRO A 204 7.50 -23.09 11.57
N ALA A 205 7.45 -22.25 12.60
CA ALA A 205 7.51 -20.82 12.43
C ALA A 205 8.96 -20.32 12.50
N GLU A 206 9.39 -19.60 11.47
CA GLU A 206 10.65 -18.85 11.52
C GLU A 206 10.53 -17.72 12.54
N PRO A 207 11.49 -17.61 13.48
CA PRO A 207 11.38 -16.66 14.59
C PRO A 207 11.79 -15.23 14.22
N TYR A 208 12.44 -15.01 13.06
CA TYR A 208 13.02 -13.72 12.67
C TYR A 208 12.60 -13.30 11.26
N GLY A 209 12.21 -12.02 11.12
CA GLY A 209 11.84 -11.38 9.85
C GLY A 209 12.75 -10.21 9.45
N GLY A 210 13.82 -9.93 10.22
CA GLY A 210 14.72 -8.81 10.00
C GLY A 210 15.64 -8.96 8.79
N PRO A 211 16.31 -7.88 8.33
CA PRO A 211 17.02 -7.82 7.03
C PRO A 211 18.24 -8.74 6.92
N ARG A 212 18.61 -9.43 8.00
CA ARG A 212 19.69 -10.44 8.01
C ARG A 212 19.18 -11.85 8.34
N SER A 213 17.87 -12.01 8.53
CA SER A 213 17.27 -13.33 8.75
C SER A 213 17.11 -14.10 7.42
N ARG A 214 16.83 -15.39 7.53
CA ARG A 214 16.68 -16.31 6.39
C ARG A 214 15.73 -15.75 5.33
N TRP A 215 14.56 -15.28 5.73
CA TRP A 215 13.53 -14.75 4.82
C TRP A 215 13.50 -13.23 4.75
N GLY A 216 13.97 -12.53 5.79
CA GLY A 216 14.02 -11.08 5.79
C GLY A 216 15.06 -10.51 4.81
N ALA A 217 16.19 -11.21 4.60
CA ALA A 217 17.20 -10.78 3.65
C ALA A 217 16.69 -10.77 2.19
N PRO A 218 16.13 -11.89 1.65
CA PRO A 218 15.53 -11.87 0.31
C PRO A 218 14.31 -10.95 0.22
N LEU A 219 13.51 -10.84 1.29
CA LEU A 219 12.38 -9.92 1.38
C LEU A 219 12.81 -8.46 1.18
N ALA A 220 13.85 -8.02 1.89
CA ALA A 220 14.40 -6.67 1.76
C ALA A 220 14.90 -6.38 0.34
N ARG A 221 15.66 -7.32 -0.26
CA ARG A 221 16.19 -7.13 -1.61
C ARG A 221 15.09 -7.08 -2.67
N ALA A 222 14.10 -7.96 -2.58
CA ALA A 222 12.98 -7.96 -3.52
C ALA A 222 12.13 -6.69 -3.37
N ALA A 223 11.83 -6.25 -2.15
CA ALA A 223 11.09 -5.03 -1.89
C ALA A 223 11.83 -3.78 -2.41
N CYS A 224 13.13 -3.66 -2.12
CA CYS A 224 13.95 -2.57 -2.63
C CYS A 224 13.96 -2.52 -4.17
N ARG A 225 14.13 -3.67 -4.85
CA ARG A 225 14.09 -3.73 -6.32
C ARG A 225 12.74 -3.31 -6.87
N ALA A 226 11.65 -3.85 -6.33
CA ALA A 226 10.30 -3.54 -6.82
C ALA A 226 9.96 -2.06 -6.68
N VAL A 227 10.26 -1.46 -5.52
CA VAL A 227 10.01 -0.03 -5.27
C VAL A 227 10.90 0.84 -6.15
N ARG A 228 12.17 0.50 -6.33
CA ARG A 228 13.08 1.24 -7.19
C ARG A 228 12.65 1.18 -8.65
N GLU A 229 12.27 0.01 -9.16
CA GLU A 229 11.78 -0.15 -10.53
C GLU A 229 10.49 0.62 -10.76
N GLY A 230 9.50 0.50 -9.86
CA GLY A 230 8.25 1.23 -9.96
C GLY A 230 8.44 2.74 -9.82
N GLY A 231 9.29 3.16 -8.88
CA GLY A 231 9.57 4.58 -8.63
C GLY A 231 10.42 5.29 -9.70
N ALA A 232 11.10 4.53 -10.55
CA ALA A 232 11.80 5.08 -11.71
C ALA A 232 10.85 5.44 -12.88
N ARG A 233 9.60 5.00 -12.84
CA ARG A 233 8.58 5.29 -13.84
C ARG A 233 7.92 6.64 -13.56
N PRO A 234 7.46 7.38 -14.59
CA PRO A 234 6.70 8.60 -14.38
C PRO A 234 5.42 8.31 -13.58
N THR A 235 5.19 9.06 -12.51
CA THR A 235 3.96 8.93 -11.73
C THR A 235 2.85 9.76 -12.38
N VAL A 236 1.95 9.10 -13.12
CA VAL A 236 0.75 9.71 -13.68
C VAL A 236 -0.46 9.17 -12.94
N PRO A 237 -1.30 10.02 -12.33
CA PRO A 237 -2.55 9.57 -11.70
C PRO A 237 -3.39 8.79 -12.71
N TRP A 238 -4.02 7.69 -12.27
CA TRP A 238 -4.93 6.92 -13.11
C TRP A 238 -6.02 7.80 -13.76
N SER A 239 -6.57 8.76 -13.00
CA SER A 239 -7.61 9.66 -13.48
C SER A 239 -7.17 10.65 -14.56
N GLN A 240 -5.87 10.72 -14.85
CA GLN A 240 -5.28 11.59 -15.88
C GLN A 240 -4.82 10.83 -17.14
N ARG A 241 -5.10 9.53 -17.21
CA ARG A 241 -4.79 8.64 -18.33
C ARG A 241 -5.95 8.48 -19.30
#